data_ca55327e38f1aef0b3a86b3a792978e7
#
_entry.id   ca55327e38f1aef0b3a86b3a792978e7
#
_cell.length_a   1.000
_cell.length_b   1.000
_cell.length_c   1.000
_cell.angle_alpha   90.00
_cell.angle_beta   90.00
_cell.angle_gamma   90.00
#
_symmetry.space_group_name_H-M   'P 1'
#
loop_
_entity.id
_entity.type
_entity.pdbx_description
1 polymer ?
#
loop_
_entity_poly.entity_id
_entity_poly.type
_entity_poly.pdbx_seq_one_letter_code
_entity_poly.pdbx_strand_id
1 'polypeptide(L)'
;LSVEESTEASQKKPNANMIEKQLAEVESEIARLEATMKMYEVQLANPVVQQDLDEMSKISIQIESTQSELDALYEKWERLSE
;
A
#
# COMPACT_ATOMS: atom_id res chain seq x y z
N LEU A 1 20.92 7.15 -32.70
CA LEU A 1 19.73 7.44 -33.45
C LEU A 1 18.56 7.56 -32.51
N SER A 2 17.34 7.43 -33.01
CA SER A 2 16.17 7.66 -32.18
C SER A 2 16.14 6.71 -30.98
N VAL A 3 16.60 5.49 -31.15
CA VAL A 3 16.64 4.52 -30.05
C VAL A 3 17.56 5.04 -28.95
N GLU A 4 18.70 5.55 -29.33
CA GLU A 4 19.64 6.08 -28.36
C GLU A 4 19.07 7.27 -27.63
N GLU A 5 18.39 8.14 -28.35
CA GLU A 5 17.78 9.29 -27.73
C GLU A 5 16.71 8.88 -26.74
N SER A 6 15.90 7.90 -27.09
CA SER A 6 14.89 7.39 -26.18
C SER A 6 15.52 6.83 -24.93
N THR A 7 16.62 6.11 -25.07
CA THR A 7 17.30 5.49 -23.94
C THR A 7 17.82 6.57 -23.00
N GLU A 8 18.39 7.61 -23.54
CA GLU A 8 18.91 8.70 -22.70
C GLU A 8 17.80 9.39 -21.95
N ALA A 9 16.72 9.68 -22.61
CA ALA A 9 15.58 10.30 -21.97
C ALA A 9 15.05 9.44 -20.83
N SER A 10 14.98 8.14 -21.05
CA SER A 10 14.51 7.20 -20.03
C SER A 10 15.43 7.18 -18.82
N GLN A 11 16.74 7.29 -19.06
CA GLN A 11 17.69 7.23 -17.96
C GLN A 11 17.62 8.46 -17.08
N LYS A 12 17.31 9.62 -17.66
CA LYS A 12 17.29 10.86 -16.89
C LYS A 12 16.10 10.99 -16.00
N LYS A 13 14.97 10.43 -16.40
CA LYS A 13 13.77 10.42 -15.57
C LYS A 13 12.91 9.25 -15.98
N PRO A 14 12.07 8.76 -15.06
CA PRO A 14 11.19 7.66 -15.38
C PRO A 14 10.28 8.00 -16.55
N ASN A 15 10.08 7.07 -17.45
CA ASN A 15 9.13 7.28 -18.53
C ASN A 15 7.71 7.00 -18.02
N ALA A 16 6.72 7.40 -18.82
CA ALA A 16 5.31 7.28 -18.42
C ALA A 16 4.93 5.84 -18.12
N ASN A 17 5.44 4.88 -18.90
CA ASN A 17 5.12 3.47 -18.69
C ASN A 17 5.63 2.99 -17.35
N MET A 18 6.81 3.41 -16.96
CA MET A 18 7.37 3.03 -15.67
C MET A 18 6.56 3.61 -14.52
N ILE A 19 6.18 4.87 -14.65
CA ILE A 19 5.36 5.51 -13.61
C ILE A 19 4.01 4.83 -13.52
N GLU A 20 3.39 4.54 -14.64
CA GLU A 20 2.11 3.84 -14.63
C GLU A 20 2.20 2.47 -13.98
N LYS A 21 3.29 1.75 -14.25
CA LYS A 21 3.49 0.44 -13.65
C LYS A 21 3.65 0.56 -12.14
N GLN A 22 4.44 1.53 -11.70
CA GLN A 22 4.65 1.73 -10.27
C GLN A 22 3.36 2.16 -9.58
N LEU A 23 2.58 3.02 -10.23
CA LEU A 23 1.28 3.41 -9.68
C LEU A 23 0.36 2.21 -9.54
N ALA A 24 0.31 1.35 -10.56
CA ALA A 24 -0.52 0.16 -10.50
C ALA A 24 -0.10 -0.77 -9.37
N GLU A 25 1.20 -0.91 -9.16
CA GLU A 25 1.71 -1.75 -8.08
C GLU A 25 1.35 -1.18 -6.72
N VAL A 26 1.50 0.13 -6.55
CA VAL A 26 1.17 0.78 -5.30
C VAL A 26 -0.34 0.67 -5.03
N GLU A 27 -1.15 0.92 -6.04
CA GLU A 27 -2.61 0.84 -5.89
C GLU A 27 -3.05 -0.57 -5.54
N SER A 28 -2.40 -1.57 -6.11
CA SER A 28 -2.70 -2.96 -5.80
C SER A 28 -2.35 -3.29 -4.35
N GLU A 29 -1.20 -2.81 -3.87
CA GLU A 29 -0.80 -3.01 -2.49
C GLU A 29 -1.75 -2.30 -1.53
N ILE A 30 -2.14 -1.08 -1.86
CA ILE A 30 -3.10 -0.35 -1.04
C ILE A 30 -4.40 -1.13 -0.92
N ALA A 31 -4.91 -1.63 -2.05
CA ALA A 31 -6.16 -2.39 -2.03
C ALA A 31 -6.03 -3.64 -1.17
N ARG A 32 -4.90 -4.33 -1.25
CA ARG A 32 -4.65 -5.53 -0.47
C ARG A 32 -4.64 -5.22 1.03
N LEU A 33 -3.95 -4.16 1.41
CA LEU A 33 -3.85 -3.79 2.82
C LEU A 33 -5.16 -3.25 3.36
N GLU A 34 -5.93 -2.55 2.53
CA GLU A 34 -7.25 -2.08 2.96
C GLU A 34 -8.21 -3.24 3.19
N ALA A 35 -8.11 -4.28 2.36
CA ALA A 35 -8.90 -5.48 2.59
C ALA A 35 -8.49 -6.17 3.90
N THR A 36 -7.19 -6.19 4.18
CA THR A 36 -6.68 -6.75 5.42
C THR A 36 -7.19 -5.95 6.62
N MET A 37 -7.21 -4.63 6.52
CA MET A 37 -7.74 -3.78 7.58
C MET A 37 -9.20 -4.09 7.86
N LYS A 38 -9.98 -4.26 6.81
CA LYS A 38 -11.39 -4.61 6.98
C LYS A 38 -11.55 -5.93 7.70
N MET A 39 -10.69 -6.89 7.39
CA MET A 39 -10.70 -8.18 8.05
C MET A 39 -10.46 -8.04 9.54
N TYR A 40 -9.49 -7.21 9.91
CA TYR A 40 -9.22 -6.97 11.33
C TYR A 40 -10.38 -6.28 12.01
N GLU A 41 -11.02 -5.33 11.33
CA GLU A 41 -12.19 -4.64 11.90
C GLU A 41 -13.33 -5.62 12.17
N VAL A 42 -13.55 -6.55 11.25
CA VAL A 42 -14.58 -7.57 11.44
C VAL A 42 -14.23 -8.46 12.64
N GLN A 43 -12.96 -8.83 12.77
CA GLN A 43 -12.54 -9.64 13.91
C GLN A 43 -12.75 -8.91 15.23
N LEU A 44 -12.45 -7.62 15.28
CA LEU A 44 -12.65 -6.83 16.50
C LEU A 44 -14.13 -6.68 16.86
N ALA A 45 -15.01 -6.78 15.86
CA ALA A 45 -16.45 -6.70 16.11
C ALA A 45 -17.03 -8.02 16.60
N ASN A 46 -16.24 -9.10 16.57
CA ASN A 46 -16.72 -10.43 17.00
C ASN A 46 -16.75 -10.48 18.52
N PRO A 47 -17.93 -10.77 19.13
CA PRO A 47 -18.03 -10.82 20.59
C PRO A 47 -17.09 -11.82 21.25
N VAL A 48 -16.79 -12.93 20.57
CA VAL A 48 -15.87 -13.92 21.10
C VAL A 48 -14.46 -13.32 21.22
N VAL A 49 -14.03 -12.62 20.20
CA VAL A 49 -12.72 -11.95 20.22
C VAL A 49 -12.69 -10.87 21.30
N GLN A 50 -13.78 -10.13 21.44
CA GLN A 50 -13.85 -9.04 22.42
C GLN A 50 -13.69 -9.55 23.86
N GLN A 51 -13.93 -10.81 24.10
CA GLN A 51 -13.76 -11.39 25.44
C GLN A 51 -12.32 -11.88 25.68
N ASP A 52 -11.49 -11.83 24.67
CA ASP A 52 -10.10 -12.30 24.74
C ASP A 52 -9.16 -11.11 24.61
N LEU A 53 -8.66 -10.63 25.74
CA LEU A 53 -7.80 -9.42 25.76
C LEU A 53 -6.51 -9.62 24.98
N ASP A 54 -5.93 -10.81 25.05
CA ASP A 54 -4.70 -11.09 24.32
C ASP A 54 -4.94 -11.00 22.81
N GLU A 55 -6.03 -11.58 22.35
CA GLU A 55 -6.37 -11.55 20.94
C GLU A 55 -6.66 -10.13 20.47
N MET A 56 -7.43 -9.38 21.25
CA MET A 56 -7.71 -7.98 20.97
C MET A 56 -6.42 -7.18 20.84
N SER A 57 -5.48 -7.41 21.74
CA SER A 57 -4.21 -6.71 21.71
C SER A 57 -3.41 -7.03 20.46
N LYS A 58 -3.36 -8.32 20.10
CA LYS A 58 -2.64 -8.75 18.90
C LYS A 58 -3.23 -8.11 17.65
N ILE A 59 -4.54 -8.09 17.54
CA ILE A 59 -5.21 -7.51 16.38
C ILE A 59 -4.95 -6.02 16.32
N SER A 60 -4.99 -5.33 17.47
CA SER A 60 -4.73 -3.90 17.51
C SER A 60 -3.33 -3.57 17.03
N ILE A 61 -2.35 -4.38 17.42
CA ILE A 61 -0.97 -4.20 16.96
C ILE A 61 -0.89 -4.36 15.44
N GLN A 62 -1.59 -5.36 14.91
CA GLN A 62 -1.59 -5.58 13.46
C GLN A 62 -2.26 -4.42 12.72
N ILE A 63 -3.32 -3.87 13.29
CA ILE A 63 -4.00 -2.72 12.70
C ILE A 63 -3.05 -1.52 12.63
N GLU A 64 -2.34 -1.24 13.71
CA GLU A 64 -1.39 -0.13 13.72
C GLU A 64 -0.29 -0.32 12.68
N SER A 65 0.24 -1.54 12.60
CA SER A 65 1.30 -1.85 11.65
C SER A 65 0.79 -1.69 10.21
N THR A 66 -0.40 -2.20 9.93
CA THR A 66 -0.99 -2.12 8.60
C THR A 66 -1.30 -0.67 8.23
N GLN A 67 -1.78 0.11 9.20
CA GLN A 67 -2.04 1.53 8.95
C GLN A 67 -0.77 2.29 8.60
N SER A 68 0.34 1.99 9.28
CA SER A 68 1.63 2.60 8.96
C SER A 68 2.07 2.27 7.54
N GLU A 69 1.88 1.02 7.14
CA GLU A 69 2.21 0.61 5.77
C GLU A 69 1.34 1.34 4.77
N LEU A 70 0.05 1.48 5.06
CA LEU A 70 -0.87 2.20 4.18
C LEU A 70 -0.46 3.66 4.05
N ASP A 71 -0.12 4.30 5.17
CA ASP A 71 0.30 5.69 5.13
C ASP A 71 1.52 5.88 4.23
N ALA A 72 2.49 4.98 4.33
CA ALA A 72 3.69 5.05 3.49
C ALA A 72 3.35 4.84 2.02
N LEU A 73 2.42 3.92 1.73
CA LEU A 73 2.01 3.68 0.35
C LEU A 73 1.25 4.85 -0.24
N TYR A 74 0.40 5.50 0.56
CA TYR A 74 -0.31 6.70 0.08
C TYR A 74 0.66 7.83 -0.21
N GLU A 75 1.69 8.01 0.62
CA GLU A 75 2.72 9.00 0.35
C GLU A 75 3.45 8.70 -0.95
N LYS A 76 3.80 7.43 -1.17
CA LYS A 76 4.46 7.03 -2.39
C LYS A 76 3.56 7.27 -3.59
N TRP A 77 2.28 6.94 -3.45
CA TRP A 77 1.29 7.15 -4.50
C TRP A 77 1.21 8.62 -4.88
N GLU A 78 1.18 9.50 -3.89
CA GLU A 78 1.12 10.94 -4.14
C GLU A 78 2.35 11.43 -4.89
N ARG A 79 3.53 10.95 -4.51
CA ARG A 79 4.75 11.34 -5.19
C ARG A 79 4.75 10.88 -6.64
N LEU A 80 4.25 9.68 -6.90
CA LEU A 80 4.19 9.17 -8.27
C LEU A 80 3.13 9.89 -9.10
N SER A 81 2.13 10.46 -8.46
CA SER A 81 1.03 11.12 -9.16
C SER A 81 1.30 12.58 -9.46
N GLU A 82 2.39 13.14 -8.95
CA GLU A 82 2.73 14.56 -9.17
C GLU A 82 3.22 14.90 -10.57
#